data_5b7a548780e6404ed4254c87afb631f5
#
_entry.id   5b7a548780e6404ed4254c87afb631f5
#
_cell.length_a   1.000
_cell.length_b   1.000
_cell.length_c   1.000
_cell.angle_alpha   90.00
_cell.angle_beta   90.00
_cell.angle_gamma   90.00
#
_symmetry.space_group_name_H-M   'P 1'
#
loop_
_entity.id
_entity.type
_entity.pdbx_description
1 polymer ?
#
loop_
_entity_poly.entity_id
_entity_poly.type
_entity_poly.pdbx_seq_one_letter_code
_entity_poly.pdbx_strand_id
1 'polypeptide(L)'
;MAASTFDVTIMKPIYTRIIPFPSKQISIYFIFYLKTFLSFKQSLYLCIIITMDKTFMTIEDQIAQVLAEISQKGFSSVQPFSIGKVETRMMQFAQVNAITLASDDLYMSAKQLQHCMRPSKAMKGLVVDDADLIGFPQNRFQMDLYYDGECFIYTDGTSKFIVHPNYQMKVSREVVKLVNFITATKRTDKKEFNGKRYVKIEADNNTE
;
A
#
# COMPACT_ATOMS: atom_id res chain seq x y z
N MET A 1 -2.57 -31.13 35.62
CA MET A 1 -1.12 -31.06 35.32
C MET A 1 -0.68 -32.43 34.84
N ALA A 2 -0.42 -32.59 33.59
CA ALA A 2 0.12 -33.83 33.02
C ALA A 2 1.28 -33.40 32.10
N ALA A 3 2.49 -33.75 32.52
CA ALA A 3 3.71 -33.55 31.75
C ALA A 3 3.84 -34.71 30.75
N SER A 4 3.95 -34.38 29.45
CA SER A 4 4.26 -35.36 28.43
C SER A 4 5.77 -35.46 28.27
N THR A 5 6.31 -36.62 28.62
CA THR A 5 7.69 -37.03 28.39
C THR A 5 7.90 -37.34 26.92
N PHE A 6 8.85 -36.64 26.29
CA PHE A 6 9.33 -36.94 24.93
C PHE A 6 10.32 -38.11 25.00
N ASP A 7 9.98 -39.22 24.34
CA ASP A 7 10.81 -40.40 24.19
C ASP A 7 11.82 -40.19 23.08
N VAL A 8 13.11 -40.13 23.43
CA VAL A 8 14.21 -39.97 22.46
C VAL A 8 14.64 -41.37 22.02
N THR A 9 14.14 -41.79 20.88
CA THR A 9 14.56 -43.06 20.24
C THR A 9 15.97 -42.93 19.70
N ILE A 10 16.92 -43.59 20.36
CA ILE A 10 18.32 -43.66 19.95
C ILE A 10 18.44 -44.50 18.66
N MET A 11 18.75 -43.82 17.54
CA MET A 11 19.10 -44.50 16.28
C MET A 11 20.49 -45.16 16.42
N LYS A 12 20.52 -46.51 16.31
CA LYS A 12 21.75 -47.29 16.19
C LYS A 12 22.49 -46.97 14.90
N PRO A 13 23.81 -46.83 14.89
CA PRO A 13 24.58 -46.59 13.67
C PRO A 13 24.59 -47.86 12.80
N ILE A 14 24.11 -47.72 11.56
CA ILE A 14 24.23 -48.76 10.52
C ILE A 14 25.65 -48.73 9.99
N TYR A 15 26.45 -49.75 10.31
CA TYR A 15 27.75 -49.97 9.70
C TYR A 15 27.58 -50.31 8.22
N THR A 16 27.77 -49.33 7.34
CA THR A 16 27.86 -49.56 5.89
C THR A 16 29.25 -50.01 5.53
N ARG A 17 29.36 -51.16 4.92
CA ARG A 17 30.58 -51.70 4.30
C ARG A 17 31.19 -50.68 3.36
N ILE A 18 32.43 -50.28 3.61
CA ILE A 18 33.19 -49.45 2.73
C ILE A 18 33.61 -50.27 1.52
N ILE A 19 32.98 -50.01 0.38
CA ILE A 19 33.40 -50.51 -0.92
C ILE A 19 34.51 -49.59 -1.45
N PRO A 20 35.70 -50.04 -1.81
CA PRO A 20 36.75 -49.15 -2.32
C PRO A 20 36.36 -48.69 -3.74
N PHE A 21 35.99 -47.41 -3.88
CA PHE A 21 35.80 -46.79 -5.19
C PHE A 21 37.12 -46.38 -5.80
N PRO A 22 37.35 -46.54 -7.13
CA PRO A 22 38.54 -46.11 -7.80
C PRO A 22 38.70 -44.62 -7.75
N SER A 23 39.87 -44.17 -7.31
CA SER A 23 40.19 -42.78 -6.94
C SER A 23 39.93 -41.70 -8.01
N LYS A 24 39.82 -42.08 -9.28
CA LYS A 24 39.54 -41.15 -10.38
C LYS A 24 38.08 -40.76 -10.51
N GLN A 25 37.12 -41.59 -10.04
CA GLN A 25 35.69 -41.25 -10.09
C GLN A 25 35.28 -40.32 -8.96
N ILE A 26 35.90 -40.40 -7.81
CA ILE A 26 35.57 -39.49 -6.65
C ILE A 26 35.86 -38.05 -7.01
N SER A 27 36.89 -37.74 -7.78
CA SER A 27 37.25 -36.38 -8.15
C SER A 27 36.21 -35.70 -9.04
N ILE A 28 35.57 -36.45 -9.97
CA ILE A 28 34.59 -35.91 -10.89
C ILE A 28 33.24 -35.63 -10.16
N TYR A 29 32.83 -36.52 -9.28
CA TYR A 29 31.60 -36.31 -8.49
C TYR A 29 31.78 -35.18 -7.48
N PHE A 30 32.97 -35.03 -6.88
CA PHE A 30 33.24 -33.95 -5.95
C PHE A 30 33.27 -32.59 -6.67
N ILE A 31 33.83 -32.48 -7.86
CA ILE A 31 33.82 -31.27 -8.67
C ILE A 31 32.39 -30.91 -9.14
N PHE A 32 31.58 -31.91 -9.48
CA PHE A 32 30.17 -31.69 -9.87
C PHE A 32 29.36 -31.23 -8.68
N TYR A 33 29.57 -31.82 -7.51
CA TYR A 33 28.89 -31.44 -6.27
C TYR A 33 29.28 -30.03 -5.80
N LEU A 34 30.55 -29.67 -5.94
CA LEU A 34 31.05 -28.32 -5.63
C LEU A 34 30.46 -27.26 -6.59
N LYS A 35 30.38 -27.58 -7.89
CA LYS A 35 29.80 -26.68 -8.88
C LYS A 35 28.30 -26.47 -8.65
N THR A 36 27.55 -27.51 -8.36
CA THR A 36 26.11 -27.40 -8.04
C THR A 36 25.86 -26.67 -6.73
N PHE A 37 26.71 -26.90 -5.70
CA PHE A 37 26.61 -26.22 -4.42
C PHE A 37 26.97 -24.73 -4.51
N LEU A 38 28.01 -24.37 -5.30
CA LEU A 38 28.37 -22.98 -5.58
C LEU A 38 27.30 -22.26 -6.40
N SER A 39 26.70 -22.92 -7.39
CA SER A 39 25.57 -22.39 -8.18
C SER A 39 24.34 -22.19 -7.30
N PHE A 40 24.06 -23.11 -6.38
CA PHE A 40 22.95 -22.98 -5.44
C PHE A 40 23.18 -21.84 -4.44
N LYS A 41 24.39 -21.69 -3.90
CA LYS A 41 24.75 -20.54 -3.06
C LYS A 41 24.65 -19.21 -3.80
N GLN A 42 25.12 -19.13 -5.03
CA GLN A 42 24.97 -17.91 -5.85
C GLN A 42 23.50 -17.60 -6.13
N SER A 43 22.66 -18.60 -6.43
CA SER A 43 21.23 -18.42 -6.63
C SER A 43 20.51 -17.99 -5.34
N LEU A 44 20.90 -18.55 -4.19
CA LEU A 44 20.37 -18.14 -2.88
C LEU A 44 20.80 -16.71 -2.52
N TYR A 45 22.07 -16.35 -2.79
CA TYR A 45 22.56 -14.99 -2.57
C TYR A 45 21.86 -13.98 -3.49
N LEU A 46 21.62 -14.33 -4.76
CA LEU A 46 20.85 -13.50 -5.67
C LEU A 46 19.40 -13.36 -5.22
N CYS A 47 18.76 -14.43 -4.78
CA CYS A 47 17.41 -14.37 -4.19
C CYS A 47 17.38 -13.52 -2.93
N ILE A 48 18.36 -13.62 -2.04
CA ILE A 48 18.45 -12.82 -0.82
C ILE A 48 18.69 -11.34 -1.17
N ILE A 49 19.59 -11.03 -2.11
CA ILE A 49 19.83 -9.67 -2.57
C ILE A 49 18.57 -9.10 -3.25
N ILE A 50 17.90 -9.85 -4.11
CA ILE A 50 16.65 -9.42 -4.77
C ILE A 50 15.51 -9.25 -3.76
N THR A 51 15.48 -10.05 -2.67
CA THR A 51 14.48 -9.87 -1.60
C THR A 51 14.85 -8.79 -0.60
N MET A 52 16.13 -8.48 -0.41
CA MET A 52 16.56 -7.37 0.45
C MET A 52 16.54 -6.01 -0.26
N ASP A 53 16.57 -5.99 -1.59
CA ASP A 53 16.44 -4.77 -2.41
C ASP A 53 14.97 -4.36 -2.65
N LYS A 54 14.02 -5.09 -2.09
CA LYS A 54 12.73 -4.51 -1.72
C LYS A 54 12.93 -3.68 -0.45
N THR A 55 13.70 -2.60 -0.57
CA THR A 55 13.53 -1.43 0.30
C THR A 55 12.01 -1.28 0.47
N PHE A 56 11.53 -1.34 1.70
CA PHE A 56 10.12 -1.07 1.99
C PHE A 56 9.85 0.35 1.50
N MET A 57 9.37 0.43 0.25
CA MET A 57 8.99 1.70 -0.35
C MET A 57 7.92 2.30 0.55
N THR A 58 8.17 3.49 1.07
CA THR A 58 7.16 4.17 1.88
C THR A 58 5.95 4.50 1.01
N ILE A 59 4.83 4.80 1.63
CA ILE A 59 3.61 5.22 0.90
C ILE A 59 3.91 6.51 0.12
N GLU A 60 4.65 7.41 0.73
CA GLU A 60 5.10 8.67 0.14
C GLU A 60 5.97 8.44 -1.10
N ASP A 61 6.94 7.52 -1.01
CA ASP A 61 7.79 7.15 -2.15
C ASP A 61 6.97 6.52 -3.29
N GLN A 62 5.97 5.71 -2.95
CA GLN A 62 5.07 5.11 -3.95
C GLN A 62 4.24 6.17 -4.67
N ILE A 63 3.70 7.15 -3.94
CA ILE A 63 2.97 8.27 -4.54
C ILE A 63 3.91 9.10 -5.42
N ALA A 64 5.11 9.44 -4.93
CA ALA A 64 6.10 10.19 -5.68
C ALA A 64 6.50 9.48 -6.98
N GLN A 65 6.70 8.16 -6.94
CA GLN A 65 6.96 7.37 -8.13
C GLN A 65 5.81 7.44 -9.15
N VAL A 66 4.56 7.27 -8.70
CA VAL A 66 3.39 7.35 -9.58
C VAL A 66 3.27 8.72 -10.23
N LEU A 67 3.49 9.80 -9.47
CA LEU A 67 3.47 11.18 -10.00
C LEU A 67 4.57 11.41 -11.02
N ALA A 68 5.78 10.92 -10.76
CA ALA A 68 6.91 11.00 -11.69
C ALA A 68 6.62 10.23 -13.00
N GLU A 69 6.04 9.04 -12.93
CA GLU A 69 5.64 8.27 -14.11
C GLU A 69 4.56 8.99 -14.93
N ILE A 70 3.56 9.56 -14.26
CA ILE A 70 2.50 10.34 -14.93
C ILE A 70 3.10 11.58 -15.62
N SER A 71 4.01 12.28 -14.95
CA SER A 71 4.67 13.46 -15.49
C SER A 71 5.52 13.13 -16.74
N GLN A 72 6.25 12.00 -16.70
CA GLN A 72 7.17 11.60 -17.78
C GLN A 72 6.46 10.93 -18.97
N LYS A 73 5.50 10.05 -18.68
CA LYS A 73 4.87 9.15 -19.66
C LYS A 73 3.41 9.52 -19.95
N GLY A 74 2.81 10.42 -19.18
CA GLY A 74 1.39 10.74 -19.24
C GLY A 74 0.48 9.74 -18.54
N PHE A 75 0.99 8.62 -18.05
CA PHE A 75 0.25 7.58 -17.33
C PHE A 75 1.16 6.78 -16.41
N SER A 76 0.56 6.05 -15.46
CA SER A 76 1.23 5.03 -14.68
C SER A 76 0.37 3.76 -14.67
N SER A 77 1.04 2.61 -14.71
CA SER A 77 0.40 1.28 -14.66
C SER A 77 0.28 0.71 -13.23
N VAL A 78 0.67 1.49 -12.24
CA VAL A 78 0.60 1.07 -10.84
C VAL A 78 -0.85 0.79 -10.45
N GLN A 79 -1.08 -0.40 -9.90
CA GLN A 79 -2.39 -0.79 -9.39
C GLN A 79 -2.80 0.08 -8.20
N PRO A 80 -4.10 0.16 -7.88
CA PRO A 80 -4.54 0.84 -6.67
C PRO A 80 -3.82 0.28 -5.44
N PHE A 81 -3.37 1.17 -4.57
CA PHE A 81 -2.61 0.82 -3.38
C PHE A 81 -3.20 1.50 -2.14
N SER A 82 -3.05 0.85 -1.01
CA SER A 82 -3.49 1.40 0.28
C SER A 82 -2.56 2.53 0.71
N ILE A 83 -3.14 3.63 1.17
CA ILE A 83 -2.44 4.76 1.79
C ILE A 83 -2.62 4.77 3.32
N GLY A 84 -3.14 3.68 3.87
CA GLY A 84 -3.34 3.48 5.29
C GLY A 84 -4.81 3.23 5.66
N LYS A 85 -5.04 3.07 6.95
CA LYS A 85 -6.38 2.79 7.49
C LYS A 85 -7.27 4.02 7.45
N VAL A 86 -8.57 3.76 7.32
CA VAL A 86 -9.62 4.76 7.57
C VAL A 86 -9.51 5.23 9.02
N GLU A 87 -9.65 6.53 9.24
CA GLU A 87 -9.58 7.10 10.58
C GLU A 87 -10.79 6.73 11.44
N THR A 88 -10.57 6.60 12.76
CA THR A 88 -11.62 6.26 13.72
C THR A 88 -12.80 7.21 13.63
N ARG A 89 -12.58 8.53 13.52
CA ARG A 89 -13.65 9.53 13.39
C ARG A 89 -14.52 9.32 12.14
N MET A 90 -13.90 8.92 11.01
CA MET A 90 -14.64 8.59 9.78
C MET A 90 -15.46 7.31 9.96
N MET A 91 -14.89 6.26 10.58
CA MET A 91 -15.56 4.99 10.82
C MET A 91 -16.76 5.17 11.76
N GLN A 92 -16.61 5.90 12.85
CA GLN A 92 -17.68 6.19 13.81
C GLN A 92 -18.80 6.99 13.15
N PHE A 93 -18.46 8.05 12.41
CA PHE A 93 -19.46 8.83 11.67
C PHE A 93 -20.21 7.97 10.66
N ALA A 94 -19.50 7.11 9.92
CA ALA A 94 -20.10 6.20 8.96
C ALA A 94 -21.07 5.22 9.65
N GLN A 95 -20.68 4.67 10.79
CA GLN A 95 -21.51 3.75 11.57
C GLN A 95 -22.80 4.43 12.08
N VAL A 96 -22.67 5.62 12.66
CA VAL A 96 -23.83 6.38 13.20
C VAL A 96 -24.80 6.76 12.09
N ASN A 97 -24.31 7.07 10.90
CA ASN A 97 -25.13 7.53 9.78
C ASN A 97 -25.47 6.40 8.78
N ALA A 98 -25.25 5.13 9.15
CA ALA A 98 -25.51 3.95 8.30
C ALA A 98 -24.82 4.01 6.92
N ILE A 99 -23.64 4.63 6.84
CA ILE A 99 -22.83 4.69 5.64
C ILE A 99 -21.96 3.45 5.58
N THR A 100 -22.09 2.65 4.52
CA THR A 100 -21.28 1.45 4.34
C THR A 100 -19.93 1.82 3.75
N LEU A 101 -18.86 1.54 4.50
CA LEU A 101 -17.49 1.58 3.99
C LEU A 101 -17.14 0.26 3.29
N ALA A 102 -16.59 0.31 2.08
CA ALA A 102 -16.27 -0.89 1.32
C ALA A 102 -15.05 -1.64 1.85
N SER A 103 -14.18 -0.99 2.59
CA SER A 103 -13.01 -1.56 3.26
C SER A 103 -12.53 -0.68 4.40
N ASP A 104 -11.63 -1.22 5.22
CA ASP A 104 -10.99 -0.49 6.32
C ASP A 104 -9.78 0.33 5.87
N ASP A 105 -9.38 0.24 4.60
CA ASP A 105 -8.24 0.94 4.04
C ASP A 105 -8.67 2.05 3.09
N LEU A 106 -7.96 3.18 3.15
CA LEU A 106 -8.01 4.20 2.11
C LEU A 106 -7.10 3.78 0.96
N TYR A 107 -7.61 3.92 -0.26
CA TYR A 107 -6.87 3.58 -1.47
C TYR A 107 -6.65 4.81 -2.35
N MET A 108 -5.50 4.82 -3.00
CA MET A 108 -5.16 5.77 -4.05
C MET A 108 -4.93 5.01 -5.37
N SER A 109 -5.21 5.63 -6.50
CA SER A 109 -4.93 5.03 -7.79
C SER A 109 -4.25 6.00 -8.73
N ALA A 110 -3.36 5.47 -9.55
CA ALA A 110 -2.67 6.23 -10.59
C ALA A 110 -3.65 6.95 -11.54
N LYS A 111 -4.79 6.32 -11.84
CA LYS A 111 -5.83 6.91 -12.70
C LYS A 111 -6.44 8.19 -12.09
N GLN A 112 -6.71 8.20 -10.79
CA GLN A 112 -7.23 9.39 -10.12
C GLN A 112 -6.15 10.48 -10.04
N LEU A 113 -4.92 10.12 -9.68
CA LEU A 113 -3.81 11.07 -9.70
C LEU A 113 -3.62 11.71 -11.08
N GLN A 114 -3.60 10.89 -12.15
CA GLN A 114 -3.54 11.39 -13.52
C GLN A 114 -4.72 12.34 -13.83
N HIS A 115 -5.93 12.00 -13.37
CA HIS A 115 -7.10 12.87 -13.55
C HIS A 115 -6.91 14.23 -12.88
N CYS A 116 -6.20 14.28 -11.77
CA CYS A 116 -5.94 15.49 -11.01
C CYS A 116 -4.93 16.40 -11.68
N MET A 117 -3.96 15.83 -12.34
CA MET A 117 -2.86 16.54 -13.01
C MET A 117 -3.20 16.97 -14.45
N ARG A 118 -4.45 16.82 -14.90
CA ARG A 118 -4.83 17.19 -16.28
C ARG A 118 -4.57 18.66 -16.58
N PRO A 119 -4.03 18.98 -17.77
CA PRO A 119 -3.76 20.37 -18.19
C PRO A 119 -4.97 21.31 -18.04
N SER A 120 -6.18 20.79 -18.30
CA SER A 120 -7.42 21.57 -18.15
C SER A 120 -7.71 22.00 -16.72
N LYS A 121 -7.21 21.25 -15.70
CA LYS A 121 -7.28 21.65 -14.28
C LYS A 121 -6.18 22.63 -13.93
N ALA A 122 -4.98 22.42 -14.46
CA ALA A 122 -3.86 23.34 -14.27
C ALA A 122 -4.19 24.76 -14.77
N MET A 123 -4.76 24.88 -15.97
CA MET A 123 -5.20 26.16 -16.53
C MET A 123 -6.24 26.88 -15.65
N LYS A 124 -6.99 26.14 -14.83
CA LYS A 124 -7.98 26.71 -13.90
C LYS A 124 -7.43 26.96 -12.50
N GLY A 125 -6.14 26.72 -12.27
CA GLY A 125 -5.54 26.79 -10.93
C GLY A 125 -6.10 25.77 -9.94
N LEU A 126 -6.61 24.64 -10.41
CA LEU A 126 -7.29 23.62 -9.59
C LEU A 126 -6.41 22.40 -9.30
N VAL A 127 -5.15 22.44 -9.63
CA VAL A 127 -4.21 21.34 -9.35
C VAL A 127 -3.65 21.53 -7.95
N VAL A 128 -3.63 20.44 -7.19
CA VAL A 128 -2.94 20.33 -5.91
C VAL A 128 -1.47 20.07 -6.17
N ASP A 129 -0.58 20.65 -5.41
CA ASP A 129 0.85 20.47 -5.56
C ASP A 129 1.26 19.03 -5.23
N ASP A 130 2.30 18.53 -5.88
CA ASP A 130 2.80 17.15 -5.67
C ASP A 130 3.17 16.91 -4.20
N ALA A 131 3.71 17.92 -3.51
CA ALA A 131 4.04 17.82 -2.10
C ALA A 131 2.81 17.56 -1.23
N ASP A 132 1.67 18.19 -1.52
CA ASP A 132 0.41 17.99 -0.80
C ASP A 132 -0.13 16.57 -1.08
N LEU A 133 -0.01 16.08 -2.32
CA LEU A 133 -0.41 14.73 -2.69
C LEU A 133 0.44 13.66 -1.99
N ILE A 134 1.76 13.86 -1.96
CA ILE A 134 2.73 12.97 -1.30
C ILE A 134 2.52 12.98 0.22
N GLY A 135 2.33 14.16 0.80
CA GLY A 135 2.15 14.32 2.25
C GLY A 135 0.77 13.94 2.76
N PHE A 136 -0.25 13.80 1.89
CA PHE A 136 -1.61 13.53 2.31
C PHE A 136 -1.77 12.35 3.28
N PRO A 137 -1.12 11.18 3.08
CA PRO A 137 -1.26 10.04 3.97
C PRO A 137 -0.96 10.34 5.44
N GLN A 138 0.00 11.23 5.68
CA GLN A 138 0.37 11.65 7.04
C GLN A 138 -0.41 12.88 7.50
N ASN A 139 -0.58 13.87 6.62
CA ASN A 139 -1.18 15.14 6.98
C ASN A 139 -2.69 15.05 7.22
N ARG A 140 -3.39 14.03 6.66
CA ARG A 140 -4.84 13.90 6.80
C ARG A 140 -5.34 13.88 8.24
N PHE A 141 -4.52 13.38 9.18
CA PHE A 141 -4.89 13.34 10.61
C PHE A 141 -5.04 14.72 11.24
N GLN A 142 -4.42 15.74 10.63
CA GLN A 142 -4.48 17.12 11.07
C GLN A 142 -5.48 17.96 10.26
N MET A 143 -6.03 17.39 9.18
CA MET A 143 -7.00 18.07 8.35
C MET A 143 -8.40 18.04 8.96
N ASP A 144 -9.20 19.04 8.66
CA ASP A 144 -10.63 19.00 8.90
C ASP A 144 -11.27 17.91 8.03
N LEU A 145 -12.24 17.19 8.59
CA LEU A 145 -12.99 16.17 7.87
C LEU A 145 -14.47 16.58 7.80
N TYR A 146 -15.01 16.52 6.60
CA TYR A 146 -16.42 16.84 6.31
C TYR A 146 -17.08 15.69 5.56
N TYR A 147 -18.44 15.67 5.59
CA TYR A 147 -19.26 14.80 4.76
C TYR A 147 -20.29 15.65 4.01
N ASP A 148 -20.45 15.41 2.69
CA ASP A 148 -21.33 16.17 1.80
C ASP A 148 -22.64 15.44 1.42
N GLY A 149 -22.90 14.28 2.03
CA GLY A 149 -24.03 13.40 1.71
C GLY A 149 -23.64 12.19 0.85
N GLU A 150 -22.49 12.24 0.15
CA GLU A 150 -22.00 11.16 -0.70
C GLU A 150 -20.55 10.78 -0.39
N CYS A 151 -19.71 11.78 -0.11
CA CYS A 151 -18.28 11.62 0.04
C CYS A 151 -17.78 12.24 1.34
N PHE A 152 -16.67 11.70 1.83
CA PHE A 152 -15.87 12.34 2.86
C PHE A 152 -14.85 13.29 2.23
N ILE A 153 -14.60 14.42 2.85
CA ILE A 153 -13.73 15.46 2.33
C ILE A 153 -12.75 15.89 3.41
N TYR A 154 -11.49 15.62 3.18
CA TYR A 154 -10.40 16.18 3.97
C TYR A 154 -9.99 17.54 3.40
N THR A 155 -9.73 18.50 4.25
CA THR A 155 -9.24 19.82 3.84
C THR A 155 -8.40 20.49 4.92
N ASP A 156 -7.36 21.18 4.47
CA ASP A 156 -6.58 22.11 5.27
C ASP A 156 -7.04 23.57 5.09
N GLY A 157 -8.09 23.76 4.29
CA GLY A 157 -8.62 25.07 3.91
C GLY A 157 -8.01 25.66 2.65
N THR A 158 -7.00 25.00 2.05
CA THR A 158 -6.39 25.37 0.76
C THR A 158 -6.55 24.28 -0.28
N SER A 159 -6.43 23.03 0.14
CA SER A 159 -6.59 21.82 -0.67
C SER A 159 -7.74 20.99 -0.15
N LYS A 160 -8.40 20.21 -1.01
CA LYS A 160 -9.39 19.24 -0.58
C LYS A 160 -9.17 17.90 -1.25
N PHE A 161 -9.36 16.85 -0.49
CA PHE A 161 -9.21 15.47 -0.89
C PHE A 161 -10.52 14.74 -0.67
N ILE A 162 -11.09 14.17 -1.74
CA ILE A 162 -12.40 13.53 -1.70
C ILE A 162 -12.22 12.03 -1.58
N VAL A 163 -12.90 11.42 -0.62
CA VAL A 163 -12.91 9.99 -0.36
C VAL A 163 -14.31 9.45 -0.60
N HIS A 164 -14.45 8.57 -1.56
CA HIS A 164 -15.68 7.86 -1.80
C HIS A 164 -15.73 6.59 -0.94
N PRO A 165 -16.76 6.42 -0.09
CA PRO A 165 -16.84 5.28 0.83
C PRO A 165 -17.01 3.94 0.09
N ASN A 166 -17.51 3.97 -1.15
CA ASN A 166 -17.91 2.77 -1.89
C ASN A 166 -17.56 2.87 -3.37
N TYR A 167 -16.31 3.27 -3.67
CA TYR A 167 -15.87 3.44 -5.04
C TYR A 167 -15.76 2.10 -5.76
N GLN A 168 -16.35 2.01 -6.95
CA GLN A 168 -16.25 0.83 -7.80
C GLN A 168 -15.21 1.04 -8.89
N MET A 169 -14.27 0.10 -8.99
CA MET A 169 -13.30 0.10 -10.08
C MET A 169 -13.11 -1.30 -10.64
N LYS A 170 -12.68 -1.37 -11.90
CA LYS A 170 -12.30 -2.63 -12.52
C LYS A 170 -10.81 -2.87 -12.32
N VAL A 171 -10.49 -3.99 -11.71
CA VAL A 171 -9.13 -4.50 -11.57
C VAL A 171 -9.11 -5.89 -12.20
N SER A 172 -8.26 -6.10 -13.19
CA SER A 172 -8.12 -7.42 -13.88
C SER A 172 -9.44 -8.05 -14.30
N ARG A 173 -10.37 -7.26 -14.87
CA ARG A 173 -11.73 -7.63 -15.32
C ARG A 173 -12.77 -7.80 -14.22
N GLU A 174 -12.39 -7.79 -12.96
CA GLU A 174 -13.33 -7.86 -11.84
C GLU A 174 -13.70 -6.47 -11.35
N VAL A 175 -14.92 -6.35 -10.82
CA VAL A 175 -15.37 -5.13 -10.15
C VAL A 175 -15.03 -5.23 -8.68
N VAL A 176 -14.13 -4.37 -8.24
CA VAL A 176 -13.71 -4.27 -6.84
C VAL A 176 -14.30 -2.99 -6.24
N LYS A 177 -14.81 -3.09 -5.02
CA LYS A 177 -15.26 -1.93 -4.26
C LYS A 177 -14.19 -1.54 -3.25
N LEU A 178 -13.88 -0.27 -3.19
CA LEU A 178 -12.80 0.27 -2.34
C LEU A 178 -13.28 1.56 -1.67
N VAL A 179 -12.79 1.81 -0.45
CA VAL A 179 -12.80 3.16 0.10
C VAL A 179 -11.64 3.91 -0.56
N ASN A 180 -11.94 4.72 -1.54
CA ASN A 180 -10.93 5.27 -2.44
C ASN A 180 -10.78 6.78 -2.26
N PHE A 181 -9.52 7.20 -2.30
CA PHE A 181 -9.14 8.58 -2.43
C PHE A 181 -9.28 9.01 -3.89
N ILE A 182 -10.29 9.81 -4.17
CA ILE A 182 -10.43 10.47 -5.46
C ILE A 182 -10.08 11.93 -5.25
N THR A 183 -9.00 12.33 -5.81
CA THR A 183 -8.63 13.72 -5.78
C THR A 183 -9.59 14.53 -6.65
N ALA A 184 -10.50 15.23 -6.04
CA ALA A 184 -10.98 16.44 -6.67
C ALA A 184 -10.04 17.56 -6.22
N THR A 185 -9.07 17.77 -6.92
CA THR A 185 -7.96 18.65 -6.82
C THR A 185 -8.38 20.11 -6.96
N LYS A 186 -9.25 20.58 -6.13
CA LYS A 186 -9.52 21.98 -6.06
C LYS A 186 -8.73 22.54 -4.90
N ARG A 187 -7.88 23.50 -5.17
CA ARG A 187 -7.64 24.51 -4.16
C ARG A 187 -9.00 25.02 -3.75
N THR A 188 -9.32 24.86 -2.51
CA THR A 188 -10.59 25.28 -1.94
C THR A 188 -10.39 26.53 -1.10
N ASP A 189 -11.46 27.27 -0.89
CA ASP A 189 -11.50 28.34 0.11
C ASP A 189 -12.26 27.79 1.34
N LYS A 190 -11.79 28.09 2.55
CA LYS A 190 -12.49 27.77 3.82
C LYS A 190 -13.97 28.17 3.80
N LYS A 191 -14.31 29.21 3.08
CA LYS A 191 -15.70 29.68 2.93
C LYS A 191 -16.62 28.63 2.25
N GLU A 192 -16.06 27.72 1.46
CA GLU A 192 -16.83 26.65 0.81
C GLU A 192 -17.49 25.74 1.84
N PHE A 193 -16.86 25.52 3.00
CA PHE A 193 -17.32 24.61 4.04
C PHE A 193 -18.23 25.25 5.10
N ASN A 194 -18.45 26.56 5.03
CA ASN A 194 -19.33 27.28 5.99
C ASN A 194 -20.83 27.11 5.69
N GLY A 195 -21.20 26.35 4.66
CA GLY A 195 -22.57 26.15 4.25
C GLY A 195 -23.21 24.90 4.89
N LYS A 196 -24.55 24.86 4.90
CA LYS A 196 -25.35 23.71 5.40
C LYS A 196 -25.12 22.40 4.62
N ARG A 197 -24.40 22.44 3.53
CA ARG A 197 -24.14 21.27 2.66
C ARG A 197 -23.17 20.28 3.28
N TYR A 198 -22.25 20.77 4.10
CA TYR A 198 -21.16 19.97 4.65
C TYR A 198 -21.37 19.76 6.15
N VAL A 199 -21.30 18.53 6.59
CA VAL A 199 -21.32 18.16 8.01
C VAL A 199 -19.88 17.99 8.46
N LYS A 200 -19.41 18.82 9.40
CA LYS A 200 -18.07 18.68 9.99
C LYS A 200 -18.05 17.46 10.92
N ILE A 201 -17.02 16.67 10.80
CA ILE A 201 -16.78 15.50 11.64
C ILE A 201 -15.66 15.87 12.60
N GLU A 202 -16.01 16.04 13.86
CA GLU A 202 -15.07 16.38 14.91
C GLU A 202 -14.20 15.18 15.27
N ALA A 203 -12.97 15.42 15.68
CA ALA A 203 -12.15 14.39 16.31
C ALA A 203 -12.71 14.11 17.70
N ASP A 204 -12.87 12.83 18.05
CA ASP A 204 -13.23 12.47 19.42
C ASP A 204 -12.08 12.90 20.35
N ASN A 205 -12.36 13.87 21.21
CA ASN A 205 -11.43 14.30 22.28
C ASN A 205 -11.31 13.27 23.41
N ASN A 206 -11.78 12.04 23.21
CA ASN A 206 -11.91 10.98 24.22
C ASN A 206 -10.89 9.85 24.05
N THR A 207 -9.72 10.10 23.48
CA THR A 207 -8.62 9.11 23.53
C THR A 207 -7.45 9.72 24.28
N GLU A 208 -7.55 9.72 25.59
CA GLU A 208 -6.40 9.63 26.48
C GLU A 208 -6.12 8.17 26.83
#